data_fc1064fd97e141453341ac8205a5edee
#
_entry.id   fc1064fd97e141453341ac8205a5edee
#
_cell.length_a   1.000
_cell.length_b   1.000
_cell.length_c   1.000
_cell.angle_alpha   90.00
_cell.angle_beta   90.00
_cell.angle_gamma   90.00
#
_symmetry.space_group_name_H-M   'P 1'
#
loop_
_entity.id
_entity.type
_entity.pdbx_description
1 polymer ?
#
loop_
_entity_poly.entity_id
_entity_poly.type
_entity_poly.pdbx_seq_one_letter_code
_entity_poly.pdbx_strand_id
1 'polypeptide(L)'
;MGRPADRSGPSEPGLDTGGQVRVRLAKAIHPDVEYDAMVVSDHGSHIVVRALWAEEAACDLGFVRFEPGDVFTEHYWRDRWYSVKEVRDGDGVLKGWYCDVARPVRVEGSELVSEDLDLDLWVSADGRTVLRLDEDEFAVSGLAETDPQAVGRAREALTDLEHLASQRFRALARGA
;
A
#
# COMPACT_ATOMS: atom_id res chain seq x y z
N MET A 1 -4.28 -45.47 8.53
CA MET A 1 -3.62 -44.44 7.69
C MET A 1 -4.62 -43.32 7.46
N GLY A 2 -4.55 -42.29 8.29
CA GLY A 2 -5.42 -41.13 8.22
C GLY A 2 -4.84 -40.10 7.24
N ARG A 3 -5.62 -39.68 6.26
CA ARG A 3 -5.33 -38.53 5.40
C ARG A 3 -5.24 -37.28 6.27
N PRO A 4 -4.27 -36.37 6.11
CA PRO A 4 -4.29 -35.09 6.76
C PRO A 4 -5.47 -34.28 6.19
N ALA A 5 -6.28 -33.70 7.06
CA ALA A 5 -7.37 -32.81 6.72
C ALA A 5 -6.76 -31.55 6.06
N ASP A 6 -7.15 -31.32 4.83
CA ASP A 6 -6.96 -30.07 4.11
C ASP A 6 -7.62 -28.92 4.88
N ARG A 7 -6.82 -28.06 5.48
CA ARG A 7 -7.27 -26.83 6.13
C ARG A 7 -7.23 -25.67 5.12
N SER A 8 -7.96 -25.84 4.04
CA SER A 8 -8.34 -24.71 3.20
C SER A 8 -9.45 -23.96 3.92
N GLY A 9 -9.09 -22.95 4.69
CA GLY A 9 -10.06 -21.96 5.15
C GLY A 9 -10.72 -21.30 3.93
N PRO A 10 -11.92 -20.68 4.08
CA PRO A 10 -12.58 -19.99 2.97
C PRO A 10 -11.61 -18.95 2.42
N SER A 11 -11.23 -19.11 1.15
CA SER A 11 -10.46 -18.10 0.43
C SER A 11 -11.31 -16.83 0.38
N GLU A 12 -10.74 -15.71 0.79
CA GLU A 12 -11.40 -14.40 0.61
C GLU A 12 -11.83 -14.25 -0.86
N PRO A 13 -13.02 -13.69 -1.12
CA PRO A 13 -13.49 -13.49 -2.48
C PRO A 13 -12.49 -12.61 -3.24
N GLY A 14 -12.08 -13.06 -4.43
CA GLY A 14 -11.21 -12.30 -5.31
C GLY A 14 -11.95 -11.11 -5.91
N LEU A 15 -11.20 -10.07 -6.29
CA LEU A 15 -11.71 -8.91 -7.02
C LEU A 15 -11.67 -9.16 -8.52
N ASP A 16 -12.72 -8.78 -9.23
CA ASP A 16 -12.78 -8.92 -10.68
C ASP A 16 -11.90 -7.89 -11.39
N THR A 17 -10.99 -8.35 -12.25
CA THR A 17 -10.15 -7.48 -13.10
C THR A 17 -11.03 -6.57 -13.96
N GLY A 18 -10.71 -5.27 -13.98
CA GLY A 18 -11.50 -4.24 -14.66
C GLY A 18 -12.70 -3.74 -13.86
N GLY A 19 -13.00 -4.37 -12.71
CA GLY A 19 -14.06 -3.92 -11.80
C GLY A 19 -13.64 -2.69 -11.01
N GLN A 20 -14.62 -1.96 -10.50
CA GLN A 20 -14.39 -0.85 -9.56
C GLN A 20 -14.31 -1.39 -8.13
N VAL A 21 -13.42 -0.81 -7.35
CA VAL A 21 -13.26 -1.07 -5.92
C VAL A 21 -13.11 0.25 -5.19
N ARG A 22 -13.67 0.37 -3.98
CA ARG A 22 -13.40 1.48 -3.09
C ARG A 22 -12.19 1.12 -2.21
N VAL A 23 -11.16 1.93 -2.27
CA VAL A 23 -10.02 1.82 -1.36
C VAL A 23 -10.32 2.64 -0.11
N ARG A 24 -10.16 2.04 1.06
CA ARG A 24 -10.24 2.70 2.36
C ARG A 24 -8.92 2.49 3.11
N LEU A 25 -8.23 3.61 3.34
CA LEU A 25 -7.05 3.67 4.21
C LEU A 25 -7.54 4.02 5.61
N ALA A 26 -7.66 3.01 6.46
CA ALA A 26 -8.09 3.20 7.84
C ALA A 26 -6.90 3.70 8.68
N LYS A 27 -7.05 4.85 9.34
CA LYS A 27 -6.01 5.50 10.11
C LYS A 27 -6.35 5.52 11.61
N ALA A 28 -5.33 5.33 12.46
CA ALA A 28 -5.55 5.31 13.90
C ALA A 28 -5.81 6.71 14.49
N ILE A 29 -5.14 7.73 13.99
CA ILE A 29 -5.12 9.08 14.56
C ILE A 29 -5.83 10.09 13.65
N HIS A 30 -5.82 9.86 12.34
CA HIS A 30 -6.40 10.73 11.32
C HIS A 30 -7.73 10.18 10.79
N PRO A 31 -8.56 11.01 10.14
CA PRO A 31 -9.72 10.50 9.41
C PRO A 31 -9.31 9.48 8.33
N ASP A 32 -10.15 8.47 8.12
CA ASP A 32 -9.97 7.53 7.03
C ASP A 32 -9.93 8.27 5.68
N VAL A 33 -9.13 7.75 4.75
CA VAL A 33 -9.08 8.25 3.37
C VAL A 33 -9.75 7.23 2.48
N GLU A 34 -10.73 7.66 1.68
CA GLU A 34 -11.48 6.81 0.78
C GLU A 34 -11.45 7.36 -0.65
N TYR A 35 -11.24 6.47 -1.61
CA TYR A 35 -11.28 6.82 -3.03
C TYR A 35 -11.63 5.61 -3.89
N ASP A 36 -12.10 5.89 -5.11
CA ASP A 36 -12.41 4.85 -6.08
C ASP A 36 -11.18 4.47 -6.90
N ALA A 37 -11.03 3.17 -7.16
CA ALA A 37 -9.96 2.62 -7.97
C ALA A 37 -10.50 1.55 -8.91
N MET A 38 -9.73 1.23 -9.94
CA MET A 38 -10.00 0.13 -10.86
C MET A 38 -9.06 -1.04 -10.55
N VAL A 39 -9.61 -2.24 -10.46
CA VAL A 39 -8.84 -3.46 -10.26
C VAL A 39 -8.06 -3.79 -11.53
N VAL A 40 -6.73 -3.81 -11.43
CA VAL A 40 -5.84 -4.23 -12.51
C VAL A 40 -5.65 -5.75 -12.48
N SER A 41 -5.43 -6.30 -11.30
CA SER A 41 -5.31 -7.75 -11.09
C SER A 41 -5.53 -8.12 -9.63
N ASP A 42 -6.00 -9.35 -9.40
CA ASP A 42 -6.02 -10.00 -8.10
C ASP A 42 -5.52 -11.44 -8.26
N HIS A 43 -4.32 -11.71 -7.80
CA HIS A 43 -3.67 -13.01 -7.87
C HIS A 43 -3.48 -13.62 -6.46
N GLY A 44 -4.59 -13.76 -5.74
CA GLY A 44 -4.61 -14.38 -4.42
C GLY A 44 -3.97 -13.49 -3.35
N SER A 45 -2.68 -13.60 -3.09
CA SER A 45 -2.02 -12.76 -2.07
C SER A 45 -1.73 -11.34 -2.54
N HIS A 46 -1.70 -11.06 -3.84
CA HIS A 46 -1.32 -9.78 -4.43
C HIS A 46 -2.44 -9.16 -5.24
N ILE A 47 -2.85 -7.96 -4.86
CA ILE A 47 -3.87 -7.15 -5.52
C ILE A 47 -3.21 -5.90 -6.09
N VAL A 48 -3.53 -5.57 -7.35
CA VAL A 48 -3.10 -4.34 -8.00
C VAL A 48 -4.32 -3.54 -8.39
N VAL A 49 -4.37 -2.29 -8.00
CA VAL A 49 -5.41 -1.35 -8.41
C VAL A 49 -4.78 -0.11 -9.03
N ARG A 50 -5.57 0.64 -9.79
CA ARG A 50 -5.17 1.92 -10.37
C ARG A 50 -6.17 2.99 -9.96
N ALA A 51 -5.66 4.08 -9.37
CA ALA A 51 -6.41 5.24 -8.98
C ALA A 51 -5.84 6.51 -9.63
N LEU A 52 -6.67 7.51 -9.79
CA LEU A 52 -6.25 8.87 -10.10
C LEU A 52 -6.09 9.65 -8.79
N TRP A 53 -5.26 10.69 -8.80
CA TRP A 53 -5.23 11.63 -7.68
C TRP A 53 -6.64 12.14 -7.40
N ALA A 54 -7.14 11.90 -6.19
CA ALA A 54 -8.55 12.08 -5.85
C ALA A 54 -8.94 13.54 -5.54
N GLU A 55 -7.94 14.37 -5.19
CA GLU A 55 -8.19 15.75 -4.80
C GLU A 55 -8.22 16.68 -6.03
N GLU A 56 -9.08 17.72 -5.98
CA GLU A 56 -9.13 18.75 -7.01
C GLU A 56 -7.88 19.66 -6.99
N ALA A 57 -7.26 19.81 -5.83
CA ALA A 57 -6.06 20.60 -5.63
C ALA A 57 -4.80 19.73 -5.59
N ALA A 58 -3.68 20.32 -6.02
CA ALA A 58 -2.38 19.67 -5.84
C ALA A 58 -1.98 19.66 -4.36
N CYS A 59 -1.27 18.58 -3.95
CA CYS A 59 -0.68 18.43 -2.63
C CYS A 59 0.85 18.43 -2.77
N ASP A 60 1.50 19.42 -2.17
CA ASP A 60 2.97 19.55 -2.16
C ASP A 60 3.50 19.06 -0.81
N LEU A 61 4.19 17.92 -0.82
CA LEU A 61 4.82 17.33 0.36
C LEU A 61 6.28 17.78 0.55
N GLY A 62 6.78 18.68 -0.31
CA GLY A 62 8.16 19.18 -0.28
C GLY A 62 9.14 18.28 -1.03
N PHE A 63 9.01 16.98 -0.94
CA PHE A 63 9.83 15.99 -1.67
C PHE A 63 9.14 15.46 -2.94
N VAL A 64 7.82 15.57 -3.02
CA VAL A 64 6.99 15.26 -4.20
C VAL A 64 5.74 16.14 -4.19
N ARG A 65 5.22 16.43 -5.36
CA ARG A 65 3.94 17.11 -5.57
C ARG A 65 2.99 16.17 -6.28
N PHE A 66 1.85 15.87 -5.65
CA PHE A 66 0.74 15.16 -6.27
C PHE A 66 -0.25 16.16 -6.82
N GLU A 67 -0.78 15.89 -8.02
CA GLU A 67 -1.65 16.84 -8.71
C GLU A 67 -2.69 16.13 -9.58
N PRO A 68 -3.79 16.81 -9.92
CA PRO A 68 -4.79 16.26 -10.83
C PRO A 68 -4.16 15.74 -12.13
N GLY A 69 -4.50 14.50 -12.48
CA GLY A 69 -3.92 13.78 -13.60
C GLY A 69 -2.82 12.78 -13.23
N ASP A 70 -2.30 12.83 -12.00
CA ASP A 70 -1.39 11.79 -11.51
C ASP A 70 -2.12 10.45 -11.40
N VAL A 71 -1.41 9.39 -11.79
CA VAL A 71 -1.89 8.02 -11.79
C VAL A 71 -1.11 7.22 -10.75
N PHE A 72 -1.84 6.60 -9.84
CA PHE A 72 -1.31 5.73 -8.81
C PHE A 72 -1.59 4.28 -9.21
N THR A 73 -0.54 3.48 -9.43
CA THR A 73 -0.64 2.03 -9.52
C THR A 73 -0.26 1.47 -8.16
N GLU A 74 -1.25 0.92 -7.47
CA GLU A 74 -1.14 0.56 -6.07
C GLU A 74 -1.11 -0.95 -5.91
N HIS A 75 -0.11 -1.43 -5.20
CA HIS A 75 0.13 -2.83 -4.91
C HIS A 75 -0.18 -3.10 -3.45
N TYR A 76 -1.10 -4.02 -3.19
CA TYR A 76 -1.53 -4.46 -1.87
C TYR A 76 -1.32 -5.96 -1.73
N TRP A 77 -1.05 -6.43 -0.50
CA TRP A 77 -0.88 -7.85 -0.22
C TRP A 77 -1.72 -8.29 0.97
N ARG A 78 -2.29 -9.50 0.88
CA ARG A 78 -3.01 -10.15 1.98
C ARG A 78 -2.08 -10.80 3.00
N ASP A 79 -0.78 -10.88 2.72
CA ASP A 79 0.25 -11.56 3.51
C ASP A 79 1.47 -10.70 3.86
N ARG A 80 1.46 -9.41 3.48
CA ARG A 80 2.54 -8.47 3.78
C ARG A 80 2.02 -7.24 4.51
N TRP A 81 2.89 -6.65 5.30
CA TRP A 81 2.58 -5.51 6.15
C TRP A 81 2.94 -4.16 5.52
N TYR A 82 2.74 -4.04 4.23
CA TYR A 82 2.95 -2.80 3.48
C TYR A 82 2.14 -2.76 2.19
N SER A 83 1.98 -1.55 1.66
CA SER A 83 1.56 -1.30 0.29
C SER A 83 2.59 -0.46 -0.46
N VAL A 84 2.58 -0.51 -1.78
CA VAL A 84 3.47 0.29 -2.64
C VAL A 84 2.64 0.96 -3.72
N LYS A 85 2.76 2.28 -3.81
CA LYS A 85 2.08 3.09 -4.84
C LYS A 85 3.13 3.65 -5.79
N GLU A 86 3.16 3.14 -7.02
CA GLU A 86 3.92 3.75 -8.10
C GLU A 86 3.17 4.97 -8.63
N VAL A 87 3.78 6.14 -8.57
CA VAL A 87 3.14 7.40 -8.95
C VAL A 87 3.73 7.90 -10.27
N ARG A 88 2.86 8.10 -11.26
CA ARG A 88 3.21 8.73 -12.55
C ARG A 88 2.38 9.96 -12.77
N ASP A 89 2.95 10.95 -13.45
CA ASP A 89 2.19 12.11 -13.89
C ASP A 89 1.25 11.79 -15.05
N GLY A 90 0.45 12.78 -15.49
CA GLY A 90 -0.50 12.63 -16.58
C GLY A 90 0.12 12.26 -17.94
N ASP A 91 1.42 12.49 -18.12
CA ASP A 91 2.19 12.12 -19.31
C ASP A 91 2.85 10.73 -19.16
N GLY A 92 2.66 10.07 -18.02
CA GLY A 92 3.20 8.75 -17.72
C GLY A 92 4.63 8.75 -17.19
N VAL A 93 5.20 9.93 -16.88
CA VAL A 93 6.54 10.02 -16.30
C VAL A 93 6.51 9.63 -14.83
N LEU A 94 7.40 8.74 -14.42
CA LEU A 94 7.50 8.29 -13.04
C LEU A 94 7.94 9.42 -12.11
N LYS A 95 7.13 9.71 -11.09
CA LYS A 95 7.48 10.63 -10.00
C LYS A 95 8.23 9.92 -8.88
N GLY A 96 7.88 8.68 -8.58
CA GLY A 96 8.49 7.86 -7.55
C GLY A 96 7.54 6.81 -6.99
N TRP A 97 7.88 6.30 -5.81
CA TRP A 97 7.07 5.32 -5.08
C TRP A 97 6.76 5.83 -3.69
N TYR A 98 5.47 5.83 -3.35
CA TYR A 98 4.98 6.08 -2.00
C TYR A 98 4.56 4.75 -1.37
N CYS A 99 5.12 4.41 -0.24
CA CYS A 99 4.91 3.12 0.40
C CYS A 99 4.37 3.35 1.81
N ASP A 100 3.24 2.71 2.12
CA ASP A 100 2.68 2.74 3.48
C ASP A 100 3.04 1.43 4.18
N VAL A 101 3.49 1.52 5.42
CA VAL A 101 3.50 0.37 6.32
C VAL A 101 2.08 0.22 6.87
N ALA A 102 1.47 -0.92 6.58
CA ALA A 102 0.08 -1.19 6.88
C ALA A 102 -0.11 -2.67 7.24
N ARG A 103 -1.20 -3.00 7.91
CA ARG A 103 -1.57 -4.41 8.08
C ARG A 103 -1.89 -5.07 6.74
N PRO A 104 -1.80 -6.41 6.63
CA PRO A 104 -2.26 -7.12 5.44
C PRO A 104 -3.65 -6.67 5.02
N VAL A 105 -3.80 -6.34 3.72
CA VAL A 105 -5.05 -5.81 3.20
C VAL A 105 -6.19 -6.83 3.31
N ARG A 106 -7.41 -6.34 3.52
CA ARG A 106 -8.64 -7.15 3.51
C ARG A 106 -9.58 -6.67 2.41
N VAL A 107 -10.33 -7.59 1.84
CA VAL A 107 -11.42 -7.30 0.89
C VAL A 107 -12.74 -7.54 1.59
N GLU A 108 -13.55 -6.49 1.73
CA GLU A 108 -14.84 -6.49 2.40
C GLU A 108 -15.91 -6.08 1.37
N GLY A 109 -16.52 -7.07 0.70
CA GLY A 109 -17.44 -6.81 -0.40
C GLY A 109 -16.73 -6.16 -1.60
N SER A 110 -17.10 -4.92 -1.93
CA SER A 110 -16.47 -4.10 -2.98
C SER A 110 -15.45 -3.08 -2.43
N GLU A 111 -15.02 -3.27 -1.19
CA GLU A 111 -14.08 -2.38 -0.51
C GLU A 111 -12.76 -3.09 -0.26
N LEU A 112 -11.66 -2.42 -0.53
CA LEU A 112 -10.30 -2.82 -0.21
C LEU A 112 -9.84 -2.00 0.99
N VAL A 113 -9.68 -2.68 2.14
CA VAL A 113 -9.38 -2.03 3.41
C VAL A 113 -7.92 -2.23 3.76
N SER A 114 -7.17 -1.14 3.84
CA SER A 114 -5.78 -1.10 4.30
C SER A 114 -5.72 -0.33 5.62
N GLU A 115 -5.29 -1.00 6.69
CA GLU A 115 -5.09 -0.38 8.01
C GLU A 115 -3.67 0.17 8.10
N ASP A 116 -3.57 1.49 7.98
CA ASP A 116 -2.33 2.25 7.99
C ASP A 116 -1.75 2.29 9.42
N LEU A 117 -0.44 2.14 9.55
CA LEU A 117 0.28 2.17 10.84
C LEU A 117 1.06 3.47 11.05
N ASP A 118 0.77 4.52 10.25
CA ASP A 118 1.41 5.84 10.36
C ASP A 118 2.94 5.79 10.27
N LEU A 119 3.47 4.98 9.36
CA LEU A 119 4.89 4.85 9.05
C LEU A 119 5.05 4.63 7.55
N ASP A 120 5.73 5.57 6.87
CA ASP A 120 5.78 5.59 5.42
C ASP A 120 7.21 5.64 4.89
N LEU A 121 7.35 5.31 3.60
CA LEU A 121 8.61 5.44 2.86
C LEU A 121 8.34 6.12 1.52
N TRP A 122 9.10 7.15 1.21
CA TRP A 122 9.16 7.72 -0.14
C TRP A 122 10.46 7.35 -0.84
N VAL A 123 10.36 7.00 -2.13
CA VAL A 123 11.51 6.73 -2.99
C VAL A 123 11.37 7.54 -4.28
N SER A 124 12.37 8.36 -4.60
CA SER A 124 12.39 9.14 -5.85
C SER A 124 12.51 8.25 -7.09
N ALA A 125 12.06 8.76 -8.25
CA ALA A 125 12.07 8.02 -9.52
C ALA A 125 13.44 7.46 -9.93
N ASP A 126 14.52 8.17 -9.59
CA ASP A 126 15.89 7.72 -9.84
C ASP A 126 16.43 6.76 -8.77
N GLY A 127 15.66 6.54 -7.70
CA GLY A 127 16.01 5.67 -6.57
C GLY A 127 17.11 6.22 -5.65
N ARG A 128 17.52 7.47 -5.84
CA ARG A 128 18.63 8.07 -5.05
C ARG A 128 18.17 8.65 -3.72
N THR A 129 16.93 9.12 -3.65
CA THR A 129 16.34 9.67 -2.42
C THR A 129 15.41 8.63 -1.85
N VAL A 130 15.68 8.20 -0.62
CA VAL A 130 14.83 7.31 0.19
C VAL A 130 14.56 8.02 1.50
N LEU A 131 13.30 8.33 1.78
CA LEU A 131 12.89 9.07 2.97
C LEU A 131 11.94 8.21 3.79
N ARG A 132 12.27 8.02 5.07
CA ARG A 132 11.32 7.53 6.07
C ARG A 132 10.47 8.70 6.52
N LEU A 133 9.16 8.50 6.58
CA LEU A 133 8.19 9.52 6.92
C LEU A 133 7.41 9.06 8.15
N ASP A 134 6.95 10.04 8.94
CA ASP A 134 6.00 9.87 10.04
C ASP A 134 6.52 8.95 11.19
N GLU A 135 7.85 8.78 11.33
CA GLU A 135 8.46 7.98 12.41
C GLU A 135 8.08 8.51 13.82
N ASP A 136 7.86 9.81 13.96
CA ASP A 136 7.40 10.45 15.18
C ASP A 136 5.90 10.17 15.46
N GLU A 137 5.04 10.17 14.45
CA GLU A 137 3.62 9.77 14.56
C GLU A 137 3.52 8.30 14.95
N PHE A 138 4.29 7.43 14.29
CA PHE A 138 4.37 6.01 14.63
C PHE A 138 4.81 5.80 16.09
N ALA A 139 5.80 6.56 16.57
CA ALA A 139 6.30 6.45 17.93
C ALA A 139 5.27 6.81 19.01
N VAL A 140 4.33 7.71 18.69
CA VAL A 140 3.30 8.20 19.64
C VAL A 140 1.90 7.62 19.34
N SER A 141 1.77 6.73 18.37
CA SER A 141 0.48 6.13 17.97
C SER A 141 -0.19 5.27 19.05
N GLY A 142 0.54 4.92 20.13
CA GLY A 142 0.06 3.99 21.15
C GLY A 142 0.10 2.52 20.72
N LEU A 143 0.64 2.22 19.53
CA LEU A 143 0.71 0.86 19.02
C LEU A 143 1.60 -0.04 19.89
N ALA A 144 2.65 0.53 20.49
CA ALA A 144 3.55 -0.21 21.37
C ALA A 144 2.85 -0.75 22.64
N GLU A 145 1.84 -0.05 23.13
CA GLU A 145 1.04 -0.42 24.29
C GLU A 145 -0.12 -1.37 23.92
N THR A 146 -0.74 -1.14 22.75
CA THR A 146 -1.97 -1.85 22.34
C THR A 146 -1.67 -3.13 21.55
N ASP A 147 -0.63 -3.12 20.71
CA ASP A 147 -0.22 -4.25 19.89
C ASP A 147 1.31 -4.26 19.65
N PRO A 148 2.11 -4.70 20.63
CA PRO A 148 3.57 -4.73 20.52
C PRO A 148 4.07 -5.62 19.37
N GLN A 149 3.29 -6.63 18.95
CA GLN A 149 3.66 -7.49 17.82
C GLN A 149 3.58 -6.72 16.50
N ALA A 150 2.59 -5.84 16.36
CA ALA A 150 2.46 -5.00 15.17
C ALA A 150 3.65 -4.04 15.03
N VAL A 151 4.22 -3.54 16.14
CA VAL A 151 5.44 -2.72 16.10
C VAL A 151 6.62 -3.50 15.48
N GLY A 152 6.79 -4.75 15.87
CA GLY A 152 7.82 -5.63 15.28
C GLY A 152 7.59 -5.83 13.79
N ARG A 153 6.35 -6.14 13.39
CA ARG A 153 5.96 -6.32 11.98
C ARG A 153 6.14 -5.06 11.15
N ALA A 154 5.80 -3.90 11.71
CA ALA A 154 5.97 -2.63 11.02
C ALA A 154 7.45 -2.33 10.72
N ARG A 155 8.35 -2.62 11.67
CA ARG A 155 9.80 -2.45 11.46
C ARG A 155 10.37 -3.43 10.45
N GLU A 156 9.92 -4.68 10.47
CA GLU A 156 10.26 -5.68 9.42
C GLU A 156 9.80 -5.20 8.05
N ALA A 157 8.54 -4.73 7.95
CA ALA A 157 7.96 -4.21 6.72
C ALA A 157 8.75 -3.01 6.15
N LEU A 158 9.17 -2.07 7.01
CA LEU A 158 10.00 -0.95 6.59
C LEU A 158 11.35 -1.43 6.04
N THR A 159 11.96 -2.43 6.66
CA THR A 159 13.21 -3.04 6.18
C THR A 159 13.01 -3.71 4.81
N ASP A 160 11.91 -4.43 4.62
CA ASP A 160 11.55 -5.05 3.34
C ASP A 160 11.34 -3.98 2.25
N LEU A 161 10.65 -2.88 2.58
CA LEU A 161 10.45 -1.76 1.65
C LEU A 161 11.77 -1.10 1.25
N GLU A 162 12.71 -0.89 2.18
CA GLU A 162 14.04 -0.36 1.88
C GLU A 162 14.83 -1.30 0.97
N HIS A 163 14.68 -2.62 1.17
CA HIS A 163 15.28 -3.59 0.27
C HIS A 163 14.68 -3.53 -1.14
N LEU A 164 13.35 -3.45 -1.26
CA LEU A 164 12.68 -3.27 -2.55
C LEU A 164 13.11 -1.96 -3.23
N ALA A 165 13.22 -0.87 -2.46
CA ALA A 165 13.71 0.43 -2.93
C ALA A 165 15.11 0.34 -3.52
N SER A 166 16.03 -0.39 -2.88
CA SER A 166 17.40 -0.61 -3.39
C SER A 166 17.42 -1.29 -4.76
N GLN A 167 16.40 -2.07 -5.08
CA GLN A 167 16.18 -2.72 -6.36
C GLN A 167 15.24 -1.92 -7.28
N ARG A 168 14.84 -0.69 -6.89
CA ARG A 168 13.91 0.18 -7.63
C ARG A 168 12.59 -0.54 -7.96
N PHE A 169 12.08 -1.31 -7.01
CA PHE A 169 10.81 -2.06 -7.11
C PHE A 169 10.66 -2.93 -8.36
N ARG A 170 11.78 -3.40 -8.95
CA ARG A 170 11.77 -4.21 -10.19
C ARG A 170 10.94 -5.48 -10.07
N ALA A 171 10.76 -6.00 -8.86
CA ALA A 171 9.93 -7.18 -8.62
C ALA A 171 8.44 -6.92 -8.91
N LEU A 172 7.96 -5.68 -8.75
CA LEU A 172 6.56 -5.30 -8.99
C LEU A 172 6.22 -5.26 -10.48
N ALA A 173 7.17 -4.84 -11.33
CA ALA A 173 6.98 -4.76 -12.78
C ALA A 173 6.80 -6.14 -13.46
N ARG A 174 7.11 -7.25 -12.77
CA ARG A 174 7.01 -8.62 -13.31
C ARG A 174 5.70 -9.31 -12.99
N GLY A 175 4.84 -8.70 -12.19
CA GLY A 175 3.57 -9.27 -11.75
C GLY A 175 2.33 -8.45 -12.15
N ALA A 176 2.51 -7.44 -13.00
CA ALA A 176 1.43 -6.61 -13.53
C ALA A 176 1.04 -7.02 -14.94
#